data_1324baad8cbb37707db8c6f38d3a9f67
#
_entry.id   1324baad8cbb37707db8c6f38d3a9f67
#
_cell.length_a   1.000
_cell.length_b   1.000
_cell.length_c   1.000
_cell.angle_alpha   90.00
_cell.angle_beta   90.00
_cell.angle_gamma   90.00
#
_symmetry.space_group_name_H-M   'P 1'
#
loop_
_entity.id
_entity.type
_entity.pdbx_description
1 polymer ?
#
loop_
_entity_poly.entity_id
_entity_poly.type
_entity_poly.pdbx_seq_one_letter_code
_entity_poly.pdbx_strand_id
1 'polypeptide(L)'
;MENLRIFVKAARLRGEALDHVLLHGPPGLGKTTLSNIIANELGVGFKVTSGPVLDKPGDLAGVLTSLEPNDVLFIDEIHRLSPVVEEYLYSAMEDYRIDIMIDKGPSARSIQIDLNPFTLVGATTRSGLLTAPLRARFGINLHLEYYDDDILSNIIRRSASILDVPCSVR
;
A
#
# COMPACT_ATOMS: atom_id res chain seq x y z
N MET A 1 -12.48 4.07 10.04
CA MET A 1 -13.02 4.10 8.64
C MET A 1 -13.48 5.48 8.21
N GLU A 2 -14.22 6.21 9.05
CA GLU A 2 -14.72 7.55 8.71
C GLU A 2 -13.59 8.56 8.43
N ASN A 3 -12.53 8.53 9.22
CA ASN A 3 -11.34 9.37 9.01
C ASN A 3 -10.67 9.13 7.65
N LEU A 4 -10.60 7.89 7.18
CA LEU A 4 -10.01 7.57 5.88
C LEU A 4 -10.80 8.22 4.73
N ARG A 5 -12.14 8.23 4.80
CA ARG A 5 -12.99 8.90 3.81
C ARG A 5 -12.71 10.40 3.72
N ILE A 6 -12.47 11.04 4.86
CA ILE A 6 -12.13 12.46 4.93
C ILE A 6 -10.79 12.73 4.24
N PHE A 7 -9.77 11.92 4.54
CA PHE A 7 -8.45 12.05 3.92
C PHE A 7 -8.49 11.83 2.40
N VAL A 8 -9.19 10.78 1.95
CA VAL A 8 -9.35 10.48 0.51
C VAL A 8 -10.09 11.61 -0.20
N LYS A 9 -11.17 12.12 0.37
CA LYS A 9 -11.93 13.24 -0.19
C LYS A 9 -11.08 14.50 -0.27
N ALA A 10 -10.31 14.81 0.77
CA ALA A 10 -9.44 15.98 0.78
C ALA A 10 -8.32 15.89 -0.27
N ALA A 11 -7.66 14.73 -0.41
CA ALA A 11 -6.64 14.50 -1.41
C ALA A 11 -7.20 14.64 -2.84
N ARG A 12 -8.38 14.07 -3.08
CA ARG A 12 -9.08 14.18 -4.37
C ARG A 12 -9.42 15.63 -4.72
N LEU A 13 -9.90 16.41 -3.78
CA LEU A 13 -10.25 17.82 -3.99
C LEU A 13 -9.02 18.68 -4.30
N ARG A 14 -7.87 18.35 -3.71
CA ARG A 14 -6.60 19.05 -3.98
C ARG A 14 -5.90 18.57 -5.24
N GLY A 15 -6.28 17.42 -5.79
CA GLY A 15 -5.57 16.79 -6.91
C GLY A 15 -4.18 16.30 -6.56
N GLU A 16 -3.95 15.97 -5.30
CA GLU A 16 -2.68 15.50 -4.75
C GLU A 16 -2.74 14.02 -4.38
N ALA A 17 -1.57 13.39 -4.27
CA ALA A 17 -1.47 12.05 -3.72
C ALA A 17 -1.95 12.04 -2.25
N LEU A 18 -2.62 10.97 -1.86
CA LEU A 18 -2.97 10.72 -0.46
C LEU A 18 -1.69 10.44 0.34
N ASP A 19 -1.67 10.77 1.62
CA ASP A 19 -0.62 10.34 2.53
C ASP A 19 -0.49 8.81 2.52
N HIS A 20 0.73 8.30 2.72
CA HIS A 20 0.96 6.86 2.75
C HIS A 20 0.19 6.20 3.88
N VAL A 21 -0.41 5.06 3.57
CA VAL A 21 -1.33 4.32 4.46
C VAL A 21 -0.73 2.99 4.88
N LEU A 22 -0.73 2.70 6.17
CA LEU A 22 -0.40 1.39 6.70
C LEU A 22 -1.67 0.68 7.17
N LEU A 23 -1.93 -0.49 6.59
CA LEU A 23 -3.01 -1.39 6.99
C LEU A 23 -2.41 -2.55 7.78
N HIS A 24 -2.79 -2.70 9.03
CA HIS A 24 -2.33 -3.84 9.83
C HIS A 24 -3.50 -4.57 10.49
N GLY A 25 -3.36 -5.87 10.62
CA GLY A 25 -4.38 -6.73 11.19
C GLY A 25 -4.33 -8.14 10.61
N PRO A 26 -5.18 -9.05 11.11
CA PRO A 26 -5.23 -10.44 10.68
C PRO A 26 -5.41 -10.60 9.17
N PRO A 27 -5.00 -11.73 8.58
CA PRO A 27 -5.25 -12.02 7.18
C PRO A 27 -6.75 -12.16 6.88
N GLY A 28 -7.13 -11.99 5.63
CA GLY A 28 -8.51 -12.21 5.18
C GLY A 28 -9.50 -11.08 5.49
N LEU A 29 -9.04 -9.95 6.00
CA LEU A 29 -9.90 -8.79 6.32
C LEU A 29 -10.08 -7.79 5.18
N GLY A 30 -9.64 -8.13 3.98
CA GLY A 30 -9.87 -7.30 2.79
C GLY A 30 -8.92 -6.10 2.65
N LYS A 31 -7.67 -6.18 3.12
CA LYS A 31 -6.68 -5.11 2.98
C LYS A 31 -6.45 -4.70 1.52
N THR A 32 -6.31 -5.68 0.63
CA THR A 32 -6.16 -5.46 -0.81
C THR A 32 -7.41 -4.82 -1.40
N THR A 33 -8.58 -5.30 -1.02
CA THR A 33 -9.87 -4.75 -1.47
C THR A 33 -10.04 -3.31 -1.03
N LEU A 34 -9.72 -2.99 0.22
CA LEU A 34 -9.77 -1.63 0.75
C LEU A 34 -8.82 -0.70 -0.02
N SER A 35 -7.62 -1.18 -0.33
CA SER A 35 -6.63 -0.42 -1.10
C SER A 35 -7.11 -0.12 -2.52
N ASN A 36 -7.78 -1.07 -3.16
CA ASN A 36 -8.39 -0.85 -4.47
C ASN A 36 -9.56 0.15 -4.41
N ILE A 37 -10.36 0.09 -3.35
CA ILE A 37 -11.43 1.08 -3.12
C ILE A 37 -10.84 2.48 -2.97
N ILE A 38 -9.73 2.64 -2.24
CA ILE A 38 -9.03 3.92 -2.10
C ILE A 38 -8.62 4.46 -3.48
N ALA A 39 -8.00 3.64 -4.33
CA ALA A 39 -7.59 4.04 -5.67
C ALA A 39 -8.78 4.44 -6.54
N ASN A 40 -9.88 3.69 -6.49
CA ASN A 40 -11.11 4.00 -7.22
C ASN A 40 -11.73 5.32 -6.78
N GLU A 41 -11.78 5.59 -5.48
CA GLU A 41 -12.31 6.84 -4.93
C GLU A 41 -11.41 8.05 -5.30
N LEU A 42 -10.10 7.84 -5.38
CA LEU A 42 -9.16 8.87 -5.86
C LEU A 42 -9.21 9.05 -7.39
N GLY A 43 -9.77 8.09 -8.13
CA GLY A 43 -9.82 8.11 -9.59
C GLY A 43 -8.45 7.88 -10.24
N VAL A 44 -7.58 7.09 -9.62
CA VAL A 44 -6.21 6.80 -10.06
C VAL A 44 -5.97 5.32 -10.28
N GLY A 45 -4.84 4.99 -10.90
CA GLY A 45 -4.41 3.61 -11.10
C GLY A 45 -4.07 2.89 -9.80
N PHE A 46 -4.16 1.56 -9.83
CA PHE A 46 -3.87 0.67 -8.70
C PHE A 46 -2.91 -0.43 -9.12
N LYS A 47 -1.76 -0.51 -8.46
CA LYS A 47 -0.77 -1.57 -8.66
C LYS A 47 -0.56 -2.36 -7.39
N VAL A 48 -0.40 -3.67 -7.55
CA VAL A 48 -0.25 -4.62 -6.45
C VAL A 48 1.09 -5.33 -6.57
N THR A 49 1.80 -5.40 -5.46
CA THR A 49 3.00 -6.21 -5.29
C THR A 49 3.07 -6.73 -3.86
N SER A 50 4.15 -7.41 -3.51
CA SER A 50 4.37 -7.90 -2.15
C SER A 50 5.84 -7.80 -1.74
N GLY A 51 6.09 -7.75 -0.42
CA GLY A 51 7.44 -7.69 0.11
C GLY A 51 8.36 -8.79 -0.45
N PRO A 52 7.95 -10.07 -0.45
CA PRO A 52 8.76 -11.16 -0.99
C PRO A 52 9.12 -11.06 -2.49
N VAL A 53 8.31 -10.38 -3.27
CA VAL A 53 8.55 -10.19 -4.72
C VAL A 53 9.59 -9.09 -4.96
N LEU A 54 9.67 -8.12 -4.07
CA LEU A 54 10.62 -7.02 -4.13
C LEU A 54 11.95 -7.42 -3.46
N ASP A 55 12.67 -8.34 -4.08
CA ASP A 55 13.90 -8.91 -3.53
C ASP A 55 15.11 -7.97 -3.68
N LYS A 56 15.15 -7.24 -4.78
CA LYS A 56 16.26 -6.35 -5.14
C LYS A 56 15.80 -4.91 -5.35
N PRO A 57 16.70 -3.92 -5.15
CA PRO A 57 16.39 -2.51 -5.44
C PRO A 57 15.85 -2.26 -6.84
N GLY A 58 16.34 -3.01 -7.84
CA GLY A 58 15.85 -2.92 -9.22
C GLY A 58 14.39 -3.33 -9.39
N ASP A 59 13.92 -4.29 -8.61
CA ASP A 59 12.50 -4.72 -8.63
C ASP A 59 11.61 -3.58 -8.12
N LEU A 60 12.00 -2.95 -7.03
CA LEU A 60 11.31 -1.78 -6.49
C LEU A 60 11.31 -0.61 -7.48
N ALA A 61 12.47 -0.31 -8.06
CA ALA A 61 12.61 0.76 -9.04
C ALA A 61 11.70 0.52 -10.27
N GLY A 62 11.65 -0.71 -10.77
CA GLY A 62 10.77 -1.08 -11.88
C GLY A 62 9.31 -0.84 -11.61
N VAL A 63 8.84 -1.16 -10.41
CA VAL A 63 7.45 -0.89 -10.01
C VAL A 63 7.20 0.61 -9.86
N LEU A 64 8.07 1.33 -9.15
CA LEU A 64 7.87 2.76 -8.87
C LEU A 64 7.94 3.63 -10.12
N THR A 65 8.84 3.34 -11.05
CA THR A 65 8.94 4.08 -12.32
C THR A 65 7.76 3.84 -13.27
N SER A 66 7.01 2.79 -13.05
CA SER A 66 5.81 2.45 -13.83
C SER A 66 4.53 3.12 -13.34
N LEU A 67 4.59 3.87 -12.23
CA LEU A 67 3.43 4.55 -11.66
C LEU A 67 3.14 5.85 -12.40
N GLU A 68 1.86 6.08 -12.70
CA GLU A 68 1.36 7.35 -13.15
C GLU A 68 1.16 8.32 -11.97
N PRO A 69 1.02 9.64 -12.22
CA PRO A 69 0.82 10.60 -11.13
C PRO A 69 -0.36 10.25 -10.22
N ASN A 70 -0.10 10.25 -8.91
CA ASN A 70 -1.05 9.98 -7.84
C ASN A 70 -1.57 8.53 -7.76
N ASP A 71 -1.00 7.60 -8.52
CA ASP A 71 -1.34 6.18 -8.45
C ASP A 71 -1.18 5.62 -7.04
N VAL A 72 -1.91 4.57 -6.74
CA VAL A 72 -1.80 3.80 -5.50
C VAL A 72 -0.99 2.54 -5.76
N LEU A 73 0.10 2.38 -5.01
CA LEU A 73 0.89 1.16 -4.94
C LEU A 73 0.58 0.41 -3.66
N PHE A 74 0.08 -0.81 -3.78
CA PHE A 74 -0.16 -1.71 -2.66
C PHE A 74 0.99 -2.72 -2.53
N ILE A 75 1.61 -2.77 -1.35
CA ILE A 75 2.63 -3.77 -1.01
C ILE A 75 2.11 -4.65 0.12
N ASP A 76 1.77 -5.90 -0.21
CA ASP A 76 1.39 -6.87 0.81
C ASP A 76 2.61 -7.42 1.54
N GLU A 77 2.43 -7.85 2.77
CA GLU A 77 3.51 -8.34 3.64
C GLU A 77 4.75 -7.42 3.64
N ILE A 78 4.53 -6.12 3.77
CA ILE A 78 5.61 -5.10 3.67
C ILE A 78 6.72 -5.32 4.72
N HIS A 79 6.42 -6.00 5.83
CA HIS A 79 7.42 -6.38 6.84
C HIS A 79 8.48 -7.38 6.34
N ARG A 80 8.27 -7.97 5.16
CA ARG A 80 9.20 -8.93 4.54
C ARG A 80 10.16 -8.29 3.52
N LEU A 81 10.16 -6.98 3.38
CA LEU A 81 11.17 -6.30 2.58
C LEU A 81 12.56 -6.50 3.16
N SER A 82 13.55 -6.69 2.30
CA SER A 82 14.95 -6.69 2.73
C SER A 82 15.37 -5.30 3.21
N PRO A 83 16.33 -5.17 4.15
CA PRO A 83 16.80 -3.88 4.63
C PRO A 83 17.27 -2.94 3.52
N VAL A 84 17.91 -3.48 2.48
CA VAL A 84 18.41 -2.70 1.35
C VAL A 84 17.25 -2.11 0.53
N VAL A 85 16.24 -2.92 0.22
CA VAL A 85 15.04 -2.45 -0.50
C VAL A 85 14.25 -1.45 0.32
N GLU A 86 14.18 -1.66 1.63
CA GLU A 86 13.49 -0.76 2.56
C GLU A 86 14.12 0.64 2.56
N GLU A 87 15.46 0.76 2.53
CA GLU A 87 16.15 2.05 2.45
C GLU A 87 15.82 2.82 1.17
N TYR A 88 15.76 2.15 0.02
CA TYR A 88 15.33 2.77 -1.24
C TYR A 88 13.88 3.23 -1.17
N LEU A 89 13.03 2.47 -0.48
CA LEU A 89 11.64 2.84 -0.30
C LEU A 89 11.48 4.11 0.54
N TYR A 90 12.34 4.35 1.52
CA TYR A 90 12.28 5.58 2.33
C TYR A 90 12.41 6.84 1.48
N SER A 91 13.42 6.91 0.62
CA SER A 91 13.61 8.06 -0.28
C SER A 91 12.45 8.22 -1.25
N ALA A 92 11.94 7.11 -1.76
CA ALA A 92 10.78 7.13 -2.64
C ALA A 92 9.52 7.69 -1.96
N MET A 93 9.29 7.34 -0.70
CA MET A 93 8.13 7.81 0.06
C MET A 93 8.24 9.28 0.47
N GLU A 94 9.43 9.75 0.81
CA GLU A 94 9.65 11.11 1.31
C GLU A 94 9.80 12.12 0.18
N ASP A 95 10.70 11.81 -0.77
CA ASP A 95 11.17 12.77 -1.78
C ASP A 95 10.69 12.45 -3.20
N TYR A 96 9.97 11.35 -3.40
CA TYR A 96 9.60 10.83 -4.72
C TYR A 96 10.81 10.69 -5.65
N ARG A 97 11.88 10.14 -5.11
CA ARG A 97 13.16 9.91 -5.80
C ARG A 97 13.76 8.58 -5.40
N ILE A 98 14.50 7.98 -6.32
CA ILE A 98 15.33 6.81 -6.08
C ILE A 98 16.72 7.06 -6.60
N ASP A 99 17.73 6.78 -5.77
CA ASP A 99 19.13 6.78 -6.16
C ASP A 99 19.59 5.33 -6.39
N ILE A 100 19.82 4.96 -7.63
CA ILE A 100 20.26 3.61 -7.99
C ILE A 100 21.77 3.59 -8.18
N MET A 101 22.46 2.70 -7.47
CA MET A 101 23.88 2.43 -7.65
C MET A 101 24.06 1.53 -8.87
N ILE A 102 24.81 1.99 -9.89
CA ILE A 102 25.05 1.25 -11.13
C ILE A 102 26.31 0.41 -11.03
N ASP A 103 27.35 0.89 -10.36
CA ASP A 103 28.63 0.22 -10.24
C ASP A 103 29.06 0.04 -8.79
N LYS A 104 29.83 -1.01 -8.55
CA LYS A 104 30.46 -1.28 -7.25
C LYS A 104 31.95 -0.90 -7.32
N GLY A 105 32.47 -0.27 -6.26
CA GLY A 105 33.91 0.04 -6.11
C GLY A 105 34.23 1.52 -6.30
N PRO A 106 35.50 1.86 -6.59
CA PRO A 106 35.97 3.27 -6.68
C PRO A 106 35.29 4.08 -7.80
N SER A 107 34.71 3.40 -8.79
CA SER A 107 33.99 3.99 -9.93
C SER A 107 32.47 4.00 -9.72
N ALA A 108 32.00 3.76 -8.51
CA ALA A 108 30.57 3.70 -8.21
C ALA A 108 29.87 4.99 -8.65
N ARG A 109 28.84 4.83 -9.49
CA ARG A 109 27.99 5.91 -9.95
C ARG A 109 26.58 5.67 -9.44
N SER A 110 25.94 6.75 -8.97
CA SER A 110 24.51 6.71 -8.68
C SER A 110 23.74 7.47 -9.75
N ILE A 111 22.61 6.91 -10.17
CA ILE A 111 21.62 7.61 -10.99
C ILE A 111 20.45 7.95 -10.09
N GLN A 112 20.10 9.23 -10.05
CA GLN A 112 18.89 9.70 -9.41
C GLN A 112 17.73 9.65 -10.41
N ILE A 113 16.65 8.96 -10.04
CA ILE A 113 15.42 8.87 -10.83
C ILE A 113 14.32 9.59 -10.07
N ASP A 114 13.73 10.60 -10.71
CA ASP A 114 12.55 11.26 -10.19
C ASP A 114 11.31 10.40 -10.46
N LEU A 115 10.44 10.29 -9.46
CA LEU A 115 9.21 9.52 -9.51
C LEU A 115 8.00 10.45 -9.56
N ASN A 116 6.92 10.01 -10.19
CA ASN A 116 5.63 10.66 -10.02
C ASN A 116 5.18 10.55 -8.56
N PRO A 117 4.50 11.55 -7.99
CA PRO A 117 3.85 11.42 -6.70
C PRO A 117 2.92 10.20 -6.69
N PHE A 118 2.97 9.43 -5.63
CA PHE A 118 2.16 8.22 -5.47
C PHE A 118 1.77 8.03 -4.00
N THR A 119 0.76 7.21 -3.78
CA THR A 119 0.38 6.77 -2.44
C THR A 119 0.81 5.32 -2.24
N LEU A 120 1.65 5.09 -1.24
CA LEU A 120 1.97 3.74 -0.80
C LEU A 120 0.93 3.26 0.20
N VAL A 121 0.33 2.11 -0.07
CA VAL A 121 -0.48 1.37 0.91
C VAL A 121 0.28 0.10 1.28
N GLY A 122 0.87 0.09 2.46
CA GLY A 122 1.53 -1.07 3.03
C GLY A 122 0.55 -1.93 3.82
N ALA A 123 0.61 -3.25 3.64
CA ALA A 123 -0.18 -4.17 4.44
C ALA A 123 0.73 -5.14 5.21
N THR A 124 0.37 -5.40 6.45
CA THR A 124 1.08 -6.36 7.30
C THR A 124 0.13 -7.07 8.26
N THR A 125 0.38 -8.35 8.48
CA THR A 125 -0.26 -9.11 9.56
C THR A 125 0.51 -8.99 10.88
N ARG A 126 1.74 -8.45 10.83
CA ARG A 126 2.69 -8.41 11.96
C ARG A 126 3.31 -7.02 12.09
N SER A 127 2.53 -6.07 12.60
CA SER A 127 3.00 -4.68 12.76
C SER A 127 4.26 -4.55 13.63
N GLY A 128 4.47 -5.46 14.57
CA GLY A 128 5.67 -5.50 15.41
C GLY A 128 6.96 -5.85 14.66
N LEU A 129 6.88 -6.41 13.45
CA LEU A 129 8.04 -6.71 12.61
C LEU A 129 8.45 -5.55 11.69
N LEU A 130 7.64 -4.49 11.61
CA LEU A 130 8.01 -3.28 10.87
C LEU A 130 9.10 -2.54 11.61
N THR A 131 10.10 -2.08 10.87
CA THR A 131 11.11 -1.17 11.42
C THR A 131 10.49 0.16 11.84
N ALA A 132 11.04 0.78 12.85
CA ALA A 132 10.58 2.09 13.31
C ALA A 132 10.69 3.17 12.21
N PRO A 133 11.77 3.23 11.42
CA PRO A 133 11.87 4.17 10.29
C PRO A 133 10.76 4.00 9.25
N LEU A 134 10.42 2.77 8.87
CA LEU A 134 9.36 2.52 7.90
C LEU A 134 8.00 2.92 8.47
N ARG A 135 7.71 2.54 9.71
CA ARG A 135 6.45 2.87 10.39
C ARG A 135 6.22 4.38 10.48
N ALA A 136 7.27 5.14 10.77
CA ALA A 136 7.20 6.59 10.92
C ALA A 136 6.84 7.33 9.61
N ARG A 137 7.04 6.68 8.46
CA ARG A 137 6.75 7.27 7.14
C ARG A 137 5.30 7.14 6.68
N PHE A 138 4.50 6.36 7.39
CA PHE A 138 3.07 6.26 7.13
C PHE A 138 2.31 7.34 7.91
N GLY A 139 1.67 8.25 7.18
CA GLY A 139 0.86 9.30 7.81
C GLY A 139 -0.50 8.79 8.31
N ILE A 140 -1.00 7.71 7.73
CA ILE A 140 -2.29 7.11 8.08
C ILE A 140 -2.04 5.66 8.52
N ASN A 141 -2.45 5.32 9.73
CA ASN A 141 -2.35 3.96 10.28
C ASN A 141 -3.75 3.45 10.59
N LEU A 142 -4.13 2.33 9.98
CA LEU A 142 -5.41 1.69 10.18
C LEU A 142 -5.22 0.27 10.72
N HIS A 143 -5.77 0.03 11.90
CA HIS A 143 -5.87 -1.30 12.47
C HIS A 143 -7.17 -1.95 12.03
N LEU A 144 -7.08 -3.09 11.37
CA LEU A 144 -8.22 -3.91 10.98
C LEU A 144 -8.42 -5.02 12.01
N GLU A 145 -9.61 -5.10 12.54
CA GLU A 145 -10.01 -6.14 13.48
C GLU A 145 -10.93 -7.14 12.79
N TYR A 146 -11.12 -8.29 13.41
CA TYR A 146 -12.12 -9.24 12.94
C TYR A 146 -13.50 -8.60 12.93
N TYR A 147 -14.26 -8.93 11.91
CA TYR A 147 -15.65 -8.49 11.80
C TYR A 147 -16.49 -9.15 12.87
N ASP A 148 -17.42 -8.41 13.45
CA ASP A 148 -18.45 -8.99 14.31
C ASP A 148 -19.45 -9.82 13.48
N ASP A 149 -20.28 -10.59 14.18
CA ASP A 149 -21.21 -11.52 13.55
C ASP A 149 -22.21 -10.80 12.64
N ASP A 150 -22.63 -9.60 12.99
CA ASP A 150 -23.57 -8.80 12.20
C ASP A 150 -22.95 -8.36 10.87
N ILE A 151 -21.70 -7.90 10.90
CA ILE A 151 -20.97 -7.50 9.69
C ILE A 151 -20.69 -8.72 8.81
N LEU A 152 -20.27 -9.83 9.41
CA LEU A 152 -20.08 -11.10 8.68
C LEU A 152 -21.35 -11.58 8.01
N SER A 153 -22.48 -11.53 8.70
CA SER A 153 -23.80 -11.87 8.15
C SER A 153 -24.15 -10.99 6.95
N ASN A 154 -23.88 -9.70 7.03
CA ASN A 154 -24.13 -8.78 5.92
C ASN A 154 -23.24 -9.07 4.71
N ILE A 155 -21.96 -9.39 4.93
CA ILE A 155 -21.04 -9.77 3.86
C ILE A 155 -21.50 -11.05 3.16
N ILE A 156 -21.90 -12.05 3.93
CA ILE A 156 -22.40 -13.33 3.40
C ILE A 156 -23.68 -13.11 2.58
N ARG A 157 -24.65 -12.36 3.10
CA ARG A 157 -25.89 -12.04 2.39
C ARG A 157 -25.63 -11.31 1.09
N ARG A 158 -24.74 -10.32 1.09
CA ARG A 158 -24.36 -9.59 -0.12
C ARG A 158 -23.71 -10.49 -1.15
N SER A 159 -22.80 -11.36 -0.74
CA SER A 159 -22.11 -12.30 -1.62
C SER A 159 -23.09 -13.32 -2.21
N ALA A 160 -24.00 -13.86 -1.38
CA ALA A 160 -25.04 -14.78 -1.82
C ALA A 160 -25.98 -14.11 -2.83
N SER A 161 -26.35 -12.86 -2.61
CA SER A 161 -27.19 -12.10 -3.55
C SER A 161 -26.50 -11.87 -4.90
N ILE A 162 -25.20 -11.59 -4.90
CA ILE A 162 -24.43 -11.41 -6.15
C ILE A 162 -24.31 -12.72 -6.93
N LEU A 163 -24.19 -13.85 -6.21
CA LEU A 163 -24.05 -15.18 -6.79
C LEU A 163 -25.39 -15.86 -7.08
N ASP A 164 -26.52 -15.21 -6.76
CA ASP A 164 -27.87 -15.73 -6.87
C ASP A 164 -28.06 -17.09 -6.14
N VAL A 165 -27.47 -17.20 -4.95
CA VAL A 165 -27.54 -18.41 -4.11
C VAL A 165 -28.37 -18.12 -2.86
N PRO A 166 -29.32 -19.02 -2.51
CA PRO A 166 -30.10 -18.87 -1.28
C PRO A 166 -29.18 -18.95 -0.06
N CYS A 167 -29.30 -17.97 0.85
CA CYS A 167 -28.52 -17.89 2.07
C CYS A 167 -29.44 -17.77 3.27
N SER A 168 -29.39 -18.75 4.18
CA SER A 168 -29.95 -18.62 5.53
C SER A 168 -28.85 -18.46 6.54
N VAL A 169 -28.71 -17.26 7.11
CA VAL A 169 -27.84 -17.03 8.26
C VAL A 169 -28.68 -17.25 9.50
N ARG A 170 -28.32 -18.29 10.28
CA ARG A 170 -28.92 -18.56 11.60
C ARG A 170 -28.08 -17.90 12.68
#